data_b2035077e580f079c4f7c05e1818b178
#
_entry.id   b2035077e580f079c4f7c05e1818b178
#
_cell.length_a   1.000
_cell.length_b   1.000
_cell.length_c   1.000
_cell.angle_alpha   90.00
_cell.angle_beta   90.00
_cell.angle_gamma   90.00
#
_symmetry.space_group_name_H-M   'P 1'
#
loop_
_entity.id
_entity.type
_entity.pdbx_description
1 polymer ?
#
loop_
_entity_poly.entity_id
_entity_poly.type
_entity_poly.pdbx_seq_one_letter_code
_entity_poly.pdbx_strand_id
1 'polypeptide(L)'
;IFSKKSNRDISNIKDLIGKKVAFGDINSTSSFVFPMAMLVEAGLNPIKDLAKAQLTGSHANSLKALQAGLVDAAAASFNSYEKALRQGSIDPNEFKIIARSDPIPNPPLAMSIKLPNIVKQALKMEIANLHNNPNIEKGMLRGYGGKRGDYYDTNITDEDMLPALKKMMLIDNNFKKAILEVNSN
;
A
#
# COMPACT_ATOMS: atom_id res chain seq x y z
N ILE A 1 0.27 5.71 7.09
CA ILE A 1 -0.89 6.58 7.40
C ILE A 1 -0.35 7.97 7.73
N PHE A 2 -1.00 9.00 7.20
CA PHE A 2 -0.64 10.41 7.30
C PHE A 2 -1.73 11.19 8.03
N SER A 3 -1.35 12.26 8.73
CA SER A 3 -2.25 13.29 9.27
C SER A 3 -1.67 14.68 9.03
N LYS A 4 -2.46 15.74 9.26
CA LYS A 4 -1.93 17.11 9.20
C LYS A 4 -1.02 17.40 10.39
N LYS A 5 0.08 18.13 10.17
CA LYS A 5 0.96 18.61 11.25
C LYS A 5 0.23 19.56 12.20
N SER A 6 -0.73 20.33 11.70
CA SER A 6 -1.57 21.23 12.49
C SER A 6 -2.53 20.47 13.42
N ASN A 7 -2.89 19.22 13.11
CA ASN A 7 -3.73 18.40 13.98
C ASN A 7 -2.87 17.77 15.08
N ARG A 8 -2.90 18.39 16.28
CA ARG A 8 -2.11 17.94 17.43
C ARG A 8 -2.72 16.74 18.16
N ASP A 9 -4.00 16.46 17.92
CA ASP A 9 -4.74 15.38 18.61
C ASP A 9 -4.48 14.01 17.99
N ILE A 10 -3.82 13.95 16.82
CA ILE A 10 -3.51 12.69 16.13
C ILE A 10 -2.01 12.55 16.02
N SER A 11 -1.42 11.64 16.77
CA SER A 11 0.02 11.32 16.77
C SER A 11 0.31 9.86 16.43
N ASN A 12 -0.66 8.96 16.61
CA ASN A 12 -0.54 7.52 16.35
C ASN A 12 -1.88 6.93 15.89
N ILE A 13 -1.90 5.63 15.61
CA ILE A 13 -3.09 4.91 15.11
C ILE A 13 -4.26 4.96 16.08
N LYS A 14 -4.03 4.88 17.40
CA LYS A 14 -5.11 4.84 18.38
C LYS A 14 -5.89 6.17 18.47
N ASP A 15 -5.26 7.26 18.08
CA ASP A 15 -5.90 8.58 18.03
C ASP A 15 -6.91 8.70 16.87
N LEU A 16 -7.03 7.66 16.03
CA LEU A 16 -7.99 7.63 14.92
C LEU A 16 -9.41 7.23 15.35
N ILE A 17 -9.62 6.86 16.60
CA ILE A 17 -10.98 6.60 17.13
C ILE A 17 -11.83 7.87 16.98
N GLY A 18 -13.02 7.72 16.38
CA GLY A 18 -13.94 8.83 16.10
C GLY A 18 -13.49 9.77 14.98
N LYS A 19 -12.44 9.43 14.21
CA LYS A 19 -11.92 10.27 13.13
C LYS A 19 -12.36 9.79 11.74
N LYS A 20 -12.38 10.71 10.78
CA LYS A 20 -12.60 10.41 9.35
C LYS A 20 -11.25 10.05 8.72
N VAL A 21 -11.15 8.86 8.15
CA VAL A 21 -9.91 8.38 7.54
C VAL A 21 -10.14 8.05 6.07
N ALA A 22 -9.32 8.63 5.19
CA ALA A 22 -9.35 8.34 3.76
C ALA A 22 -8.51 7.13 3.42
N PHE A 23 -9.08 6.22 2.65
CA PHE A 23 -8.41 5.08 2.04
C PHE A 23 -8.54 5.18 0.53
N GLY A 24 -7.63 4.54 -0.22
CA GLY A 24 -7.68 4.53 -1.68
C GLY A 24 -8.72 3.57 -2.23
N ASP A 25 -8.31 2.71 -3.17
CA ASP A 25 -9.14 1.65 -3.73
C ASP A 25 -9.22 0.47 -2.76
N ILE A 26 -10.40 -0.13 -2.64
CA ILE A 26 -10.69 -1.24 -1.72
C ILE A 26 -9.86 -2.50 -2.01
N ASN A 27 -9.38 -2.66 -3.26
CA ASN A 27 -8.52 -3.75 -3.68
C ASN A 27 -7.03 -3.41 -3.60
N SER A 28 -6.69 -2.17 -3.24
CA SER A 28 -5.31 -1.75 -3.10
C SER A 28 -4.67 -2.30 -1.83
N THR A 29 -3.59 -3.05 -1.98
CA THR A 29 -2.81 -3.56 -0.85
C THR A 29 -2.29 -2.42 0.03
N SER A 30 -1.71 -1.38 -0.56
CA SER A 30 -0.99 -0.33 0.18
C SER A 30 -1.84 0.86 0.62
N SER A 31 -3.01 1.10 -0.01
CA SER A 31 -3.90 2.20 0.39
C SER A 31 -5.17 1.75 1.11
N PHE A 32 -5.41 0.44 1.20
CA PHE A 32 -6.56 -0.09 1.91
C PHE A 32 -6.21 -1.29 2.80
N VAL A 33 -5.75 -2.42 2.23
CA VAL A 33 -5.59 -3.67 2.99
C VAL A 33 -4.60 -3.53 4.14
N PHE A 34 -3.39 -3.06 3.87
CA PHE A 34 -2.39 -2.87 4.92
C PHE A 34 -2.78 -1.81 5.95
N PRO A 35 -3.24 -0.61 5.56
CA PRO A 35 -3.74 0.36 6.53
C PRO A 35 -4.87 -0.17 7.41
N MET A 36 -5.84 -0.90 6.84
CA MET A 36 -6.93 -1.52 7.63
C MET A 36 -6.39 -2.59 8.58
N ALA A 37 -5.47 -3.45 8.11
CA ALA A 37 -4.83 -4.45 8.96
C ALA A 37 -4.06 -3.79 10.12
N MET A 38 -3.36 -2.68 9.88
CA MET A 38 -2.66 -1.92 10.93
C MET A 38 -3.63 -1.37 11.99
N LEU A 39 -4.82 -0.92 11.59
CA LEU A 39 -5.86 -0.50 12.54
C LEU A 39 -6.32 -1.69 13.40
N VAL A 40 -6.63 -2.82 12.77
CA VAL A 40 -7.06 -4.04 13.47
C VAL A 40 -5.96 -4.55 14.42
N GLU A 41 -4.71 -4.60 13.99
CA GLU A 41 -3.55 -5.00 14.80
C GLU A 41 -3.31 -4.04 16.00
N ALA A 42 -3.66 -2.76 15.84
CA ALA A 42 -3.62 -1.79 16.93
C ALA A 42 -4.81 -1.88 17.90
N GLY A 43 -5.73 -2.82 17.66
CA GLY A 43 -6.90 -3.08 18.48
C GLY A 43 -8.14 -2.24 18.14
N LEU A 44 -8.14 -1.54 17.00
CA LEU A 44 -9.29 -0.80 16.52
C LEU A 44 -10.18 -1.68 15.64
N ASN A 45 -11.47 -1.45 15.71
CA ASN A 45 -12.43 -1.95 14.72
C ASN A 45 -12.74 -0.84 13.72
N PRO A 46 -12.18 -0.87 12.50
CA PRO A 46 -12.34 0.23 11.53
C PRO A 46 -13.79 0.52 11.12
N ILE A 47 -14.69 -0.46 11.31
CA ILE A 47 -16.12 -0.31 10.99
C ILE A 47 -16.86 0.46 12.09
N LYS A 48 -16.47 0.27 13.36
CA LYS A 48 -17.17 0.81 14.53
C LYS A 48 -16.47 2.03 15.12
N ASP A 49 -15.13 2.02 15.13
CA ASP A 49 -14.34 2.99 15.88
C ASP A 49 -13.97 4.22 15.05
N LEU A 50 -13.99 4.14 13.71
CA LEU A 50 -13.83 5.30 12.84
C LEU A 50 -15.17 6.04 12.69
N ALA A 51 -15.15 7.38 12.69
CA ALA A 51 -16.32 8.15 12.31
C ALA A 51 -16.70 7.91 10.86
N LYS A 52 -15.69 7.72 9.99
CA LYS A 52 -15.87 7.33 8.58
C LYS A 52 -14.59 6.72 8.00
N ALA A 53 -14.72 5.58 7.32
CA ALA A 53 -13.68 5.00 6.48
C ALA A 53 -13.95 5.39 5.02
N GLN A 54 -13.49 6.56 4.59
CA GLN A 54 -13.82 7.11 3.27
C GLN A 54 -12.98 6.50 2.15
N LEU A 55 -13.63 5.83 1.19
CA LEU A 55 -12.97 5.33 -0.01
C LEU A 55 -12.86 6.44 -1.06
N THR A 56 -11.64 6.76 -1.48
CA THR A 56 -11.34 7.86 -2.42
C THR A 56 -10.93 7.38 -3.81
N GLY A 57 -10.80 6.07 -3.99
CA GLY A 57 -10.41 5.41 -5.23
C GLY A 57 -8.92 5.47 -5.56
N SER A 58 -8.13 6.34 -4.93
CA SER A 58 -6.68 6.41 -5.21
C SER A 58 -5.87 7.01 -4.06
N HIS A 59 -4.56 6.70 -4.04
CA HIS A 59 -3.61 7.32 -3.11
C HIS A 59 -3.59 8.85 -3.20
N ALA A 60 -3.62 9.37 -4.44
CA ALA A 60 -3.57 10.81 -4.68
C ALA A 60 -4.82 11.52 -4.13
N ASN A 61 -6.00 10.93 -4.35
CA ASN A 61 -7.24 11.48 -3.82
C ASN A 61 -7.28 11.45 -2.30
N SER A 62 -6.76 10.37 -1.66
CA SER A 62 -6.66 10.29 -0.19
C SER A 62 -5.79 11.42 0.37
N LEU A 63 -4.60 11.66 -0.23
CA LEU A 63 -3.71 12.74 0.20
C LEU A 63 -4.32 14.12 -0.03
N LYS A 64 -4.99 14.35 -1.16
CA LYS A 64 -5.70 15.60 -1.45
C LYS A 64 -6.87 15.84 -0.49
N ALA A 65 -7.64 14.80 -0.16
CA ALA A 65 -8.72 14.90 0.82
C ALA A 65 -8.18 15.31 2.20
N LEU A 66 -7.04 14.77 2.62
CA LEU A 66 -6.37 15.16 3.86
C LEU A 66 -5.89 16.63 3.78
N GLN A 67 -5.24 17.03 2.69
CA GLN A 67 -4.80 18.42 2.50
C GLN A 67 -5.95 19.40 2.55
N ALA A 68 -7.06 19.08 1.90
CA ALA A 68 -8.27 19.89 1.91
C ALA A 68 -9.01 19.92 3.27
N GLY A 69 -8.60 19.10 4.25
CA GLY A 69 -9.25 19.00 5.56
C GLY A 69 -10.61 18.28 5.52
N LEU A 70 -10.88 17.51 4.46
CA LEU A 70 -12.11 16.71 4.35
C LEU A 70 -12.08 15.47 5.24
N VAL A 71 -10.87 15.04 5.61
CA VAL A 71 -10.60 13.91 6.51
C VAL A 71 -9.48 14.27 7.49
N ASP A 72 -9.40 13.53 8.59
CA ASP A 72 -8.44 13.74 9.69
C ASP A 72 -7.12 13.01 9.43
N ALA A 73 -7.19 11.89 8.71
CA ALA A 73 -6.03 11.09 8.30
C ALA A 73 -6.24 10.46 6.93
N ALA A 74 -5.15 10.04 6.28
CA ALA A 74 -5.18 9.40 4.97
C ALA A 74 -4.16 8.26 4.86
N ALA A 75 -4.57 7.17 4.21
CA ALA A 75 -3.72 6.05 3.86
C ALA A 75 -3.20 6.21 2.43
N ALA A 76 -1.89 6.11 2.26
CA ALA A 76 -1.25 6.11 0.95
C ALA A 76 0.08 5.35 1.00
N SER A 77 0.52 4.82 -0.13
CA SER A 77 1.87 4.29 -0.24
C SER A 77 2.89 5.44 -0.15
N PHE A 78 4.07 5.15 0.41
CA PHE A 78 5.14 6.13 0.51
C PHE A 78 5.58 6.63 -0.87
N ASN A 79 5.67 5.73 -1.84
CA ASN A 79 5.99 6.10 -3.23
C ASN A 79 4.99 7.08 -3.84
N SER A 80 3.68 6.92 -3.54
CA SER A 80 2.65 7.85 -4.03
C SER A 80 2.73 9.20 -3.33
N TYR A 81 3.06 9.21 -2.04
CA TYR A 81 3.32 10.43 -1.28
C TYR A 81 4.52 11.18 -1.85
N GLU A 82 5.67 10.52 -2.05
CA GLU A 82 6.86 11.13 -2.65
C GLU A 82 6.61 11.64 -4.07
N LYS A 83 5.83 10.89 -4.86
CA LYS A 83 5.42 11.34 -6.20
C LYS A 83 4.61 12.63 -6.11
N ALA A 84 3.65 12.70 -5.19
CA ALA A 84 2.81 13.89 -4.99
C ALA A 84 3.66 15.10 -4.56
N LEU A 85 4.68 14.90 -3.72
CA LEU A 85 5.64 15.94 -3.35
C LEU A 85 6.45 16.43 -4.56
N ARG A 86 7.03 15.51 -5.34
CA ARG A 86 7.81 15.88 -6.54
C ARG A 86 6.99 16.62 -7.59
N GLN A 87 5.69 16.35 -7.64
CA GLN A 87 4.75 17.02 -8.54
C GLN A 87 4.20 18.34 -7.98
N GLY A 88 4.58 18.73 -6.75
CA GLY A 88 4.03 19.92 -6.08
C GLY A 88 2.53 19.85 -5.81
N SER A 89 1.93 18.64 -5.85
CA SER A 89 0.49 18.47 -5.65
C SER A 89 0.07 18.42 -4.18
N ILE A 90 1.03 18.32 -3.27
CA ILE A 90 0.86 18.43 -1.81
C ILE A 90 2.06 19.19 -1.21
N ASP A 91 1.85 19.91 -0.09
CA ASP A 91 2.91 20.59 0.66
C ASP A 91 3.48 19.62 1.73
N PRO A 92 4.80 19.34 1.70
CA PRO A 92 5.44 18.48 2.71
C PRO A 92 5.35 19.04 4.13
N ASN A 93 5.19 20.37 4.25
CA ASN A 93 5.12 21.02 5.56
C ASN A 93 3.77 20.80 6.25
N GLU A 94 2.73 20.42 5.51
CA GLU A 94 1.41 20.15 6.07
C GLU A 94 1.23 18.75 6.63
N PHE A 95 2.06 17.79 6.23
CA PHE A 95 1.87 16.37 6.53
C PHE A 95 2.83 15.85 7.59
N LYS A 96 2.34 14.97 8.44
CA LYS A 96 3.12 14.10 9.32
C LYS A 96 2.72 12.64 9.11
N ILE A 97 3.68 11.73 9.31
CA ILE A 97 3.44 10.29 9.30
C ILE A 97 3.08 9.89 10.72
N ILE A 98 1.93 9.23 10.91
CA ILE A 98 1.48 8.72 12.20
C ILE A 98 1.70 7.21 12.35
N ALA A 99 1.83 6.50 11.22
CA ALA A 99 2.18 5.08 11.21
C ALA A 99 2.77 4.67 9.87
N ARG A 100 3.67 3.69 9.90
CA ARG A 100 4.23 3.00 8.74
C ARG A 100 3.99 1.50 8.87
N SER A 101 3.66 0.84 7.77
CA SER A 101 3.67 -0.62 7.69
C SER A 101 5.09 -1.13 7.51
N ASP A 102 5.28 -2.42 7.71
CA ASP A 102 6.40 -3.14 7.14
C ASP A 102 6.44 -2.98 5.62
N PRO A 103 7.60 -3.19 4.97
CA PRO A 103 7.69 -3.20 3.52
C PRO A 103 6.67 -4.15 2.89
N ILE A 104 5.99 -3.65 1.87
CA ILE A 104 5.04 -4.45 1.11
C ILE A 104 5.78 -5.02 -0.10
N PRO A 105 5.89 -6.35 -0.24
CA PRO A 105 6.51 -6.95 -1.41
C PRO A 105 5.85 -6.48 -2.70
N ASN A 106 6.62 -6.29 -3.74
CA ASN A 106 6.06 -6.12 -5.07
C ASN A 106 5.37 -7.42 -5.50
N PRO A 107 4.30 -7.35 -6.33
CA PRO A 107 3.71 -8.56 -6.90
C PRO A 107 4.78 -9.39 -7.61
N PRO A 108 4.91 -10.69 -7.28
CA PRO A 108 5.91 -11.56 -7.89
C PRO A 108 5.58 -11.83 -9.36
N LEU A 109 6.62 -12.04 -10.16
CA LEU A 109 6.48 -12.69 -11.45
C LEU A 109 6.23 -14.17 -11.21
N ALA A 110 5.08 -14.66 -11.64
CA ALA A 110 4.69 -16.06 -11.49
C ALA A 110 4.91 -16.82 -12.80
N MET A 111 5.39 -18.05 -12.69
CA MET A 111 5.48 -18.97 -13.82
C MET A 111 4.61 -20.21 -13.58
N SER A 112 4.12 -20.82 -14.67
CA SER A 112 3.28 -22.00 -14.56
C SER A 112 4.04 -23.15 -13.91
N ILE A 113 3.39 -23.84 -12.96
CA ILE A 113 3.93 -25.07 -12.35
C ILE A 113 4.12 -26.19 -13.38
N LYS A 114 3.37 -26.15 -14.51
CA LYS A 114 3.44 -27.16 -15.60
C LYS A 114 4.66 -27.02 -16.50
N LEU A 115 5.43 -25.92 -16.40
CA LEU A 115 6.66 -25.78 -17.17
C LEU A 115 7.70 -26.81 -16.75
N PRO A 116 8.45 -27.40 -17.70
CA PRO A 116 9.57 -28.28 -17.37
C PRO A 116 10.59 -27.57 -16.46
N ASN A 117 11.22 -28.31 -15.55
CA ASN A 117 12.14 -27.71 -14.58
C ASN A 117 13.33 -27.01 -15.25
N ILE A 118 13.84 -27.57 -16.37
CA ILE A 118 14.93 -26.93 -17.12
C ILE A 118 14.54 -25.56 -17.64
N VAL A 119 13.29 -25.40 -18.10
CA VAL A 119 12.75 -24.09 -18.56
C VAL A 119 12.61 -23.13 -17.39
N LYS A 120 12.09 -23.60 -16.24
CA LYS A 120 11.97 -22.78 -15.03
C LYS A 120 13.31 -22.25 -14.55
N GLN A 121 14.33 -23.13 -14.55
CA GLN A 121 15.68 -22.75 -14.15
C GLN A 121 16.30 -21.74 -15.12
N ALA A 122 16.19 -21.98 -16.44
CA ALA A 122 16.66 -21.07 -17.45
C ALA A 122 16.01 -19.68 -17.31
N LEU A 123 14.68 -19.62 -17.16
CA LEU A 123 13.96 -18.36 -16.94
C LEU A 123 14.41 -17.63 -15.67
N LYS A 124 14.61 -18.36 -14.56
CA LYS A 124 15.13 -17.76 -13.32
C LYS A 124 16.52 -17.14 -13.53
N MET A 125 17.41 -17.86 -14.19
CA MET A 125 18.77 -17.38 -14.47
C MET A 125 18.76 -16.14 -15.36
N GLU A 126 17.99 -16.15 -16.44
CA GLU A 126 17.89 -15.01 -17.35
C GLU A 126 17.29 -13.78 -16.67
N ILE A 127 16.20 -13.96 -15.89
CA ILE A 127 15.56 -12.88 -15.15
C ILE A 127 16.50 -12.32 -14.07
N ALA A 128 17.24 -13.16 -13.35
CA ALA A 128 18.21 -12.74 -12.34
C ALA A 128 19.32 -11.87 -12.95
N ASN A 129 19.72 -12.15 -14.22
CA ASN A 129 20.82 -11.49 -14.90
C ASN A 129 20.38 -10.33 -15.80
N LEU A 130 19.09 -10.03 -15.91
CA LEU A 130 18.59 -8.94 -16.76
C LEU A 130 19.29 -7.60 -16.52
N HIS A 131 19.60 -7.29 -15.26
CA HIS A 131 20.26 -6.04 -14.88
C HIS A 131 21.72 -5.94 -15.35
N ASN A 132 22.35 -7.06 -15.74
CA ASN A 132 23.70 -7.14 -16.28
C ASN A 132 23.72 -7.06 -17.81
N ASN A 133 22.56 -7.08 -18.47
CA ASN A 133 22.48 -7.02 -19.93
C ASN A 133 22.75 -5.58 -20.40
N PRO A 134 23.79 -5.34 -21.23
CA PRO A 134 24.16 -4.00 -21.67
C PRO A 134 23.10 -3.32 -22.55
N ASN A 135 22.16 -4.09 -23.11
CA ASN A 135 21.05 -3.55 -23.90
C ASN A 135 19.85 -3.13 -23.03
N ILE A 136 19.92 -3.34 -21.71
CA ILE A 136 18.87 -2.94 -20.77
C ILE A 136 19.34 -1.70 -20.02
N GLU A 137 18.77 -0.56 -20.36
CA GLU A 137 19.07 0.69 -19.66
C GLU A 137 18.59 0.65 -18.21
N LYS A 138 19.32 1.35 -17.33
CA LYS A 138 18.89 1.56 -15.93
C LYS A 138 17.48 2.15 -15.90
N GLY A 139 16.58 1.45 -15.24
CA GLY A 139 15.18 1.85 -15.11
C GLY A 139 14.23 1.26 -16.19
N MET A 140 14.72 0.43 -17.10
CA MET A 140 13.86 -0.44 -17.93
C MET A 140 13.26 -1.58 -17.10
N LEU A 141 13.96 -2.05 -16.06
CA LEU A 141 13.40 -3.03 -15.13
C LEU A 141 12.22 -2.39 -14.40
N ARG A 142 11.06 -2.99 -14.59
CA ARG A 142 9.80 -2.45 -14.08
C ARG A 142 9.07 -3.50 -13.25
N GLY A 143 8.70 -3.13 -12.05
CA GLY A 143 7.71 -3.85 -11.29
C GLY A 143 6.28 -3.45 -11.67
N TYR A 144 5.32 -4.01 -10.99
CA TYR A 144 3.90 -3.69 -11.16
C TYR A 144 3.66 -2.17 -11.03
N GLY A 145 2.80 -1.63 -11.89
CA GLY A 145 2.50 -0.20 -11.92
C GLY A 145 3.64 0.68 -12.45
N GLY A 146 4.62 0.12 -13.16
CA GLY A 146 5.73 0.84 -13.77
C GLY A 146 6.77 1.35 -12.75
N LYS A 147 6.79 0.82 -11.54
CA LYS A 147 7.83 1.12 -10.54
C LYS A 147 9.18 0.64 -11.06
N ARG A 148 10.20 1.48 -10.92
CA ARG A 148 11.57 1.10 -11.25
C ARG A 148 12.09 0.09 -10.24
N GLY A 149 12.82 -0.91 -10.71
CA GLY A 149 13.60 -1.84 -9.93
C GLY A 149 15.04 -1.85 -10.41
N ASP A 150 15.95 -2.19 -9.53
CA ASP A 150 17.37 -2.31 -9.88
C ASP A 150 17.68 -3.72 -10.42
N TYR A 151 17.00 -4.72 -9.90
CA TYR A 151 17.09 -6.13 -10.31
C TYR A 151 15.83 -6.91 -9.90
N TYR A 152 15.70 -8.13 -10.42
CA TYR A 152 14.71 -9.09 -9.96
C TYR A 152 15.36 -10.08 -9.00
N ASP A 153 14.79 -10.21 -7.81
CA ASP A 153 15.16 -11.26 -6.87
C ASP A 153 14.44 -12.56 -7.25
N THR A 154 15.22 -13.54 -7.71
CA THR A 154 14.69 -14.85 -8.11
C THR A 154 14.73 -15.89 -6.99
N ASN A 155 15.22 -15.52 -5.79
CA ASN A 155 15.31 -16.37 -4.61
C ASN A 155 14.14 -16.18 -3.64
N ILE A 156 13.20 -15.27 -3.99
CA ILE A 156 12.02 -15.05 -3.17
C ILE A 156 11.22 -16.35 -3.02
N THR A 157 10.77 -16.61 -1.80
CA THR A 157 10.02 -17.81 -1.42
C THR A 157 8.63 -17.44 -0.90
N ASP A 158 7.81 -18.46 -0.65
CA ASP A 158 6.50 -18.26 -0.02
C ASP A 158 6.64 -17.66 1.39
N GLU A 159 7.72 -17.96 2.11
CA GLU A 159 8.00 -17.45 3.46
C GLU A 159 8.19 -15.93 3.44
N ASP A 160 8.82 -15.38 2.42
CA ASP A 160 8.99 -13.93 2.24
C ASP A 160 7.67 -13.21 2.02
N MET A 161 6.66 -13.92 1.49
CA MET A 161 5.33 -13.39 1.23
C MET A 161 4.37 -13.55 2.42
N LEU A 162 4.66 -14.45 3.38
CA LEU A 162 3.77 -14.77 4.50
C LEU A 162 3.33 -13.55 5.33
N PRO A 163 4.19 -12.56 5.66
CA PRO A 163 3.75 -11.39 6.42
C PRO A 163 2.67 -10.59 5.68
N ALA A 164 2.81 -10.45 4.37
CA ALA A 164 1.82 -9.76 3.55
C ALA A 164 0.51 -10.57 3.45
N LEU A 165 0.62 -11.89 3.24
CA LEU A 165 -0.54 -12.78 3.19
C LEU A 165 -1.34 -12.77 4.50
N LYS A 166 -0.68 -12.80 5.66
CA LYS A 166 -1.35 -12.69 6.97
C LYS A 166 -2.19 -11.43 7.09
N LYS A 167 -1.65 -10.27 6.67
CA LYS A 167 -2.42 -9.01 6.66
C LYS A 167 -3.59 -9.04 5.69
N MET A 168 -3.41 -9.64 4.51
CA MET A 168 -4.50 -9.80 3.54
C MET A 168 -5.62 -10.72 4.07
N MET A 169 -5.29 -11.74 4.86
CA MET A 169 -6.28 -12.62 5.48
C MET A 169 -7.10 -11.93 6.57
N LEU A 170 -6.56 -10.94 7.26
CA LEU A 170 -7.30 -10.12 8.23
C LEU A 170 -8.37 -9.25 7.56
N ILE A 171 -8.13 -8.86 6.30
CA ILE A 171 -9.00 -7.96 5.54
C ILE A 171 -9.63 -8.74 4.38
N ASP A 172 -10.43 -9.71 4.73
CA ASP A 172 -11.11 -10.60 3.79
C ASP A 172 -12.27 -9.91 3.04
N ASN A 173 -12.94 -10.67 2.19
CA ASN A 173 -14.07 -10.16 1.40
C ASN A 173 -15.27 -9.76 2.28
N ASN A 174 -15.49 -10.44 3.41
CA ASN A 174 -16.59 -10.09 4.33
C ASN A 174 -16.30 -8.75 5.00
N PHE A 175 -15.04 -8.52 5.42
CA PHE A 175 -14.61 -7.24 5.95
C PHE A 175 -14.80 -6.12 4.93
N LYS A 176 -14.36 -6.34 3.69
CA LYS A 176 -14.52 -5.36 2.59
C LYS A 176 -15.99 -5.03 2.33
N LYS A 177 -16.86 -6.05 2.32
CA LYS A 177 -18.30 -5.85 2.16
C LYS A 177 -18.89 -5.02 3.28
N ALA A 178 -18.55 -5.30 4.53
CA ALA A 178 -19.01 -4.52 5.68
C ALA A 178 -18.58 -3.04 5.61
N ILE A 179 -17.33 -2.76 5.16
CA ILE A 179 -16.88 -1.38 4.94
C ILE A 179 -17.69 -0.67 3.85
N LEU A 180 -18.04 -1.37 2.76
CA LEU A 180 -18.87 -0.79 1.68
C LEU A 180 -20.29 -0.47 2.18
N GLU A 181 -20.90 -1.36 2.95
CA GLU A 181 -22.25 -1.18 3.51
C GLU A 181 -22.33 0.07 4.42
N VAL A 182 -21.34 0.26 5.30
CA VAL A 182 -21.29 1.44 6.19
C VAL A 182 -21.05 2.74 5.41
N ASN A 183 -20.38 2.69 4.27
CA ASN A 183 -20.12 3.88 3.45
C ASN A 183 -21.25 4.22 2.47
N SER A 184 -22.24 3.33 2.30
CA SER A 184 -23.39 3.53 1.39
C SER A 184 -24.57 4.22 2.09
N ASN A 185 -24.52 4.30 3.41
CA ASN A 185 -25.50 4.99 4.25
C ASN A 185 -24.96 6.36 4.70
#